data_92138e0e2d96462dacb1e04589e7f881
#
_entry.id   92138e0e2d96462dacb1e04589e7f881
#
_cell.length_a   1.000
_cell.length_b   1.000
_cell.length_c   1.000
_cell.angle_alpha   90.00
_cell.angle_beta   90.00
_cell.angle_gamma   90.00
#
_symmetry.space_group_name_H-M   'P 1'
#
loop_
_entity.id
_entity.type
_entity.pdbx_description
1 polymer ?
#
loop_
_entity_poly.entity_id
_entity_poly.type
_entity_poly.pdbx_seq_one_letter_code
_entity_poly.pdbx_strand_id
1 'polypeptide(L)'
;KKEEPTKDIQKMHKNETSEKDKISLKELTKKYLMVLNPEKSISFADSLAGKYRRLHQYDSATKYIEIVANARPASKQLIKAGDYNFEAYSFSDTEDRDQYNEKARKYYNLALEKNAKDYEAKCKLAMTYVGSENPMQGIGLLREVLKDDPKNETAIYQLGILSLQSGQNQKAVDRFKE
;
A
#
# COMPACT_ATOMS: atom_id res chain seq x y z
N LYS A 1 21.22 6.65 -29.40
CA LYS A 1 20.91 5.40 -28.67
C LYS A 1 20.67 5.82 -27.23
N LYS A 2 19.42 5.80 -26.77
CA LYS A 2 19.08 5.97 -25.36
C LYS A 2 19.10 4.56 -24.75
N GLU A 3 19.98 4.32 -23.82
CA GLU A 3 20.00 3.12 -23.00
C GLU A 3 18.83 3.16 -22.01
N GLU A 4 18.06 2.09 -21.99
CA GLU A 4 16.94 1.91 -21.05
C GLU A 4 17.48 1.56 -19.65
N PRO A 5 17.14 2.33 -18.59
CA PRO A 5 17.66 2.07 -17.25
C PRO A 5 16.87 1.02 -16.44
N THR A 6 16.07 0.16 -17.10
CA THR A 6 15.04 -0.65 -16.41
C THR A 6 15.46 -2.06 -16.01
N LYS A 7 16.61 -2.59 -16.46
CA LYS A 7 17.02 -3.97 -16.17
C LYS A 7 17.81 -4.17 -14.86
N ASP A 8 18.45 -3.16 -14.35
CA ASP A 8 19.30 -3.29 -13.14
C ASP A 8 18.52 -3.14 -11.81
N ILE A 9 17.41 -2.42 -11.81
CA ILE A 9 16.57 -2.26 -10.61
C ILE A 9 15.83 -3.56 -10.28
N GLN A 10 15.42 -4.34 -11.30
CA GLN A 10 14.74 -5.63 -11.12
C GLN A 10 15.63 -6.73 -10.50
N LYS A 11 16.95 -6.65 -10.67
CA LYS A 11 17.88 -7.62 -10.06
C LYS A 11 18.16 -7.37 -8.57
N MET A 12 17.93 -6.16 -8.06
CA MET A 12 18.19 -5.83 -6.66
C MET A 12 17.16 -6.42 -5.68
N HIS A 13 16.00 -6.86 -6.12
CA HIS A 13 14.91 -7.32 -5.24
C HIS A 13 14.79 -8.85 -5.10
N LYS A 14 15.58 -9.65 -5.82
CA LYS A 14 15.71 -11.09 -5.53
C LYS A 14 16.76 -11.33 -4.46
N ASN A 15 16.57 -10.80 -3.26
CA ASN A 15 17.30 -11.29 -2.10
C ASN A 15 16.85 -12.74 -1.85
N GLU A 16 17.77 -13.70 -2.04
CA GLU A 16 17.52 -15.09 -1.63
C GLU A 16 17.12 -15.08 -0.15
N THR A 17 15.91 -15.57 0.12
CA THR A 17 15.41 -15.71 1.49
C THR A 17 16.38 -16.54 2.29
N SER A 18 16.95 -15.98 3.35
CA SER A 18 17.93 -16.67 4.17
C SER A 18 17.35 -17.97 4.77
N GLU A 19 18.19 -18.98 5.02
CA GLU A 19 17.73 -20.22 5.66
C GLU A 19 17.08 -19.95 7.02
N LYS A 20 17.58 -18.97 7.76
CA LYS A 20 16.98 -18.53 9.02
C LYS A 20 15.55 -17.99 8.82
N ASP A 21 15.32 -17.26 7.75
CA ASP A 21 13.99 -16.73 7.43
C ASP A 21 13.02 -17.83 6.99
N LYS A 22 13.49 -18.79 6.19
CA LYS A 22 12.70 -19.97 5.78
C LYS A 22 12.26 -20.79 7.00
N ILE A 23 13.19 -21.08 7.92
CA ILE A 23 12.90 -21.81 9.16
C ILE A 23 11.87 -21.04 9.99
N SER A 24 12.11 -19.76 10.21
CA SER A 24 11.20 -18.90 10.99
C SER A 24 9.80 -18.77 10.37
N LEU A 25 9.69 -18.70 9.03
CA LEU A 25 8.40 -18.73 8.32
C LEU A 25 7.70 -20.07 8.53
N LYS A 26 8.41 -21.18 8.38
CA LYS A 26 7.86 -22.53 8.58
C LYS A 26 7.31 -22.72 9.98
N GLU A 27 8.05 -22.28 11.00
CA GLU A 27 7.60 -22.34 12.39
C GLU A 27 6.36 -21.48 12.64
N LEU A 28 6.34 -20.26 12.12
CA LEU A 28 5.22 -19.34 12.29
C LEU A 28 3.98 -19.86 11.57
N THR A 29 4.13 -20.40 10.36
CA THR A 29 3.04 -21.03 9.61
C THR A 29 2.49 -22.24 10.35
N LYS A 30 3.35 -23.09 10.93
CA LYS A 30 2.92 -24.22 11.76
C LYS A 30 2.09 -23.74 12.96
N LYS A 31 2.54 -22.70 13.68
CA LYS A 31 1.78 -22.10 14.79
C LYS A 31 0.42 -21.57 14.34
N TYR A 32 0.36 -20.89 13.20
CA TYR A 32 -0.88 -20.39 12.62
C TYR A 32 -1.87 -21.52 12.30
N LEU A 33 -1.39 -22.60 11.68
CA LEU A 33 -2.24 -23.73 11.28
C LEU A 33 -2.73 -24.59 12.44
N MET A 34 -1.96 -24.67 13.54
CA MET A 34 -2.28 -25.50 14.69
C MET A 34 -3.05 -24.78 15.78
N VAL A 35 -3.16 -23.46 15.73
CA VAL A 35 -3.84 -22.68 16.76
C VAL A 35 -5.36 -22.77 16.61
N LEU A 36 -6.04 -23.21 17.66
CA LEU A 36 -7.52 -23.27 17.69
C LEU A 36 -8.16 -21.96 18.19
N ASN A 37 -7.39 -21.13 18.88
CA ASN A 37 -7.88 -19.85 19.41
C ASN A 37 -7.93 -18.80 18.30
N PRO A 38 -9.11 -18.22 17.98
CA PRO A 38 -9.28 -17.27 16.87
C PRO A 38 -8.41 -16.01 17.04
N GLU A 39 -8.29 -15.49 18.26
CA GLU A 39 -7.50 -14.28 18.53
C GLU A 39 -6.00 -14.51 18.27
N LYS A 40 -5.49 -15.65 18.68
CA LYS A 40 -4.10 -16.04 18.41
C LYS A 40 -3.89 -16.32 16.94
N SER A 41 -4.87 -16.90 16.24
CA SER A 41 -4.82 -17.13 14.79
C SER A 41 -4.66 -15.80 14.05
N ILE A 42 -5.47 -14.80 14.37
CA ILE A 42 -5.38 -13.45 13.78
C ILE A 42 -4.00 -12.82 14.08
N SER A 43 -3.48 -12.97 15.29
CA SER A 43 -2.15 -12.46 15.66
C SER A 43 -1.03 -13.14 14.88
N PHE A 44 -1.11 -14.45 14.67
CA PHE A 44 -0.14 -15.17 13.81
C PHE A 44 -0.27 -14.78 12.34
N ALA A 45 -1.49 -14.56 11.83
CA ALA A 45 -1.71 -14.05 10.48
C ALA A 45 -1.07 -12.67 10.29
N ASP A 46 -1.23 -11.74 11.24
CA ASP A 46 -0.57 -10.44 11.19
C ASP A 46 0.96 -10.54 11.20
N SER A 47 1.50 -11.44 12.02
CA SER A 47 2.93 -11.72 12.08
C SER A 47 3.46 -12.33 10.76
N LEU A 48 2.70 -13.23 10.14
CA LEU A 48 3.02 -13.81 8.82
C LEU A 48 3.00 -12.74 7.73
N ALA A 49 1.95 -11.91 7.69
CA ALA A 49 1.85 -10.80 6.76
C ALA A 49 3.09 -9.90 6.83
N GLY A 50 3.47 -9.47 8.04
CA GLY A 50 4.65 -8.63 8.27
C GLY A 50 5.96 -9.31 7.86
N LYS A 51 6.08 -10.62 8.07
CA LYS A 51 7.29 -11.36 7.70
C LYS A 51 7.39 -11.55 6.18
N TYR A 52 6.31 -11.94 5.52
CA TYR A 52 6.26 -12.05 4.06
C TYR A 52 6.54 -10.71 3.37
N ARG A 53 5.98 -9.59 3.88
CA ARG A 53 6.27 -8.25 3.37
C ARG A 53 7.76 -7.91 3.44
N ARG A 54 8.43 -8.16 4.58
CA ARG A 54 9.87 -7.91 4.73
C ARG A 54 10.73 -8.76 3.78
N LEU A 55 10.22 -9.88 3.35
CA LEU A 55 10.87 -10.78 2.38
C LEU A 55 10.46 -10.48 0.93
N HIS A 56 9.72 -9.39 0.70
CA HIS A 56 9.20 -8.99 -0.62
C HIS A 56 8.31 -10.07 -1.28
N GLN A 57 7.70 -10.94 -0.47
CA GLN A 57 6.72 -11.94 -0.93
C GLN A 57 5.31 -11.37 -0.81
N TYR A 58 5.00 -10.42 -1.70
CA TYR A 58 3.82 -9.57 -1.60
C TYR A 58 2.51 -10.35 -1.68
N ASP A 59 2.41 -11.36 -2.56
CA ASP A 59 1.21 -12.21 -2.68
C ASP A 59 0.85 -12.89 -1.36
N SER A 60 1.86 -13.42 -0.67
CA SER A 60 1.65 -14.05 0.64
C SER A 60 1.34 -13.00 1.72
N ALA A 61 1.99 -11.84 1.65
CA ALA A 61 1.76 -10.76 2.60
C ALA A 61 0.32 -10.23 2.52
N THR A 62 -0.20 -9.99 1.30
CA THR A 62 -1.58 -9.53 1.08
C THR A 62 -2.58 -10.56 1.56
N LYS A 63 -2.38 -11.86 1.25
CA LYS A 63 -3.27 -12.93 1.71
C LYS A 63 -3.46 -12.93 3.22
N TYR A 64 -2.38 -12.82 3.99
CA TYR A 64 -2.47 -12.87 5.45
C TYR A 64 -3.00 -11.58 6.06
N ILE A 65 -2.65 -10.40 5.51
CA ILE A 65 -3.18 -9.15 6.05
C ILE A 65 -4.67 -8.98 5.76
N GLU A 66 -5.17 -9.50 4.64
CA GLU A 66 -6.60 -9.52 4.31
C GLU A 66 -7.38 -10.38 5.33
N ILE A 67 -6.83 -11.51 5.78
CA ILE A 67 -7.44 -12.30 6.87
C ILE A 67 -7.59 -11.46 8.13
N VAL A 68 -6.55 -10.70 8.51
CA VAL A 68 -6.57 -9.83 9.70
C VAL A 68 -7.61 -8.72 9.54
N ALA A 69 -7.63 -8.03 8.41
CA ALA A 69 -8.54 -6.93 8.14
C ALA A 69 -10.02 -7.38 8.11
N ASN A 70 -10.28 -8.55 7.54
CA ASN A 70 -11.63 -9.11 7.47
C ASN A 70 -12.12 -9.60 8.85
N ALA A 71 -11.23 -10.16 9.67
CA ALA A 71 -11.58 -10.61 11.02
C ALA A 71 -11.77 -9.45 12.00
N ARG A 72 -11.01 -8.36 11.84
CA ARG A 72 -11.04 -7.16 12.69
C ARG A 72 -11.04 -5.90 11.84
N PRO A 73 -12.18 -5.50 11.26
CA PRO A 73 -12.26 -4.40 10.32
C PRO A 73 -12.24 -3.02 11.01
N ALA A 74 -11.26 -2.79 11.90
CA ALA A 74 -10.99 -1.46 12.43
C ALA A 74 -10.23 -0.62 11.39
N SER A 75 -10.38 0.72 11.43
CA SER A 75 -9.80 1.62 10.41
C SER A 75 -8.31 1.34 10.19
N LYS A 76 -7.52 1.20 11.27
CA LYS A 76 -6.09 0.91 11.20
C LYS A 76 -5.75 -0.39 10.43
N GLN A 77 -6.51 -1.47 10.67
CA GLN A 77 -6.30 -2.75 9.97
C GLN A 77 -6.70 -2.67 8.50
N LEU A 78 -7.77 -1.93 8.21
CA LEU A 78 -8.21 -1.68 6.83
C LEU A 78 -7.17 -0.86 6.06
N ILE A 79 -6.65 0.23 6.63
CA ILE A 79 -5.56 1.01 6.02
C ILE A 79 -4.33 0.14 5.79
N LYS A 80 -3.94 -0.67 6.80
CA LYS A 80 -2.81 -1.58 6.67
C LYS A 80 -2.99 -2.59 5.53
N ALA A 81 -4.21 -3.14 5.36
CA ALA A 81 -4.50 -4.03 4.23
C ALA A 81 -4.45 -3.29 2.90
N GLY A 82 -4.93 -2.05 2.84
CA GLY A 82 -4.77 -1.18 1.69
C GLY A 82 -3.30 -0.95 1.34
N ASP A 83 -2.46 -0.63 2.34
CA ASP A 83 -1.03 -0.40 2.16
C ASP A 83 -0.30 -1.63 1.59
N TYR A 84 -0.60 -2.82 2.10
CA TYR A 84 0.02 -4.06 1.61
C TYR A 84 -0.38 -4.38 0.18
N ASN A 85 -1.65 -4.17 -0.17
CA ASN A 85 -2.14 -4.37 -1.53
C ASN A 85 -1.55 -3.31 -2.48
N PHE A 86 -1.45 -2.04 -2.08
CA PHE A 86 -0.84 -0.99 -2.89
C PHE A 86 0.67 -1.21 -3.09
N GLU A 87 1.37 -1.73 -2.08
CA GLU A 87 2.76 -2.15 -2.19
C GLU A 87 2.92 -3.33 -3.16
N ALA A 88 2.03 -4.34 -3.08
CA ALA A 88 1.99 -5.45 -4.03
C ALA A 88 1.77 -4.94 -5.46
N TYR A 89 0.81 -4.03 -5.68
CA TYR A 89 0.61 -3.36 -6.97
C TYR A 89 1.87 -2.68 -7.49
N SER A 90 2.64 -2.02 -6.60
CA SER A 90 3.82 -1.25 -6.98
C SER A 90 5.02 -2.12 -7.38
N PHE A 91 5.14 -3.33 -6.82
CA PHE A 91 6.33 -4.17 -6.94
C PHE A 91 6.08 -5.53 -7.56
N SER A 92 4.83 -5.93 -7.82
CA SER A 92 4.52 -7.20 -8.50
C SER A 92 4.59 -7.04 -10.02
N ASP A 93 5.22 -8.01 -10.66
CA ASP A 93 5.27 -8.14 -12.13
C ASP A 93 4.24 -9.16 -12.64
N THR A 94 3.30 -9.60 -11.80
CA THR A 94 2.31 -10.62 -12.14
C THR A 94 1.13 -10.04 -12.91
N GLU A 95 0.42 -10.90 -13.64
CA GLU A 95 -0.84 -10.55 -14.32
C GLU A 95 -1.91 -10.03 -13.36
N ASP A 96 -1.81 -10.40 -12.08
CA ASP A 96 -2.73 -10.00 -11.01
C ASP A 96 -2.45 -8.59 -10.44
N ARG A 97 -1.48 -7.88 -10.98
CA ARG A 97 -1.04 -6.57 -10.47
C ARG A 97 -2.20 -5.58 -10.27
N ASP A 98 -3.09 -5.48 -11.24
CA ASP A 98 -4.20 -4.53 -11.19
C ASP A 98 -5.24 -4.91 -10.13
N GLN A 99 -5.41 -6.20 -9.84
CA GLN A 99 -6.29 -6.67 -8.76
C GLN A 99 -5.81 -6.18 -7.39
N TYR A 100 -4.49 -6.07 -7.17
CA TYR A 100 -3.95 -5.50 -5.92
C TYR A 100 -4.33 -4.02 -5.78
N ASN A 101 -4.30 -3.25 -6.87
CA ASN A 101 -4.72 -1.85 -6.82
C ASN A 101 -6.22 -1.70 -6.51
N GLU A 102 -7.07 -2.54 -7.08
CA GLU A 102 -8.50 -2.59 -6.76
C GLU A 102 -8.76 -2.96 -5.30
N LYS A 103 -8.03 -3.95 -4.78
CA LYS A 103 -8.11 -4.34 -3.36
C LYS A 103 -7.64 -3.22 -2.45
N ALA A 104 -6.58 -2.50 -2.79
CA ALA A 104 -6.12 -1.35 -2.04
C ALA A 104 -7.22 -0.29 -1.95
N ARG A 105 -7.87 0.07 -3.08
CA ARG A 105 -9.02 0.99 -3.11
C ARG A 105 -10.15 0.52 -2.23
N LYS A 106 -10.52 -0.76 -2.32
CA LYS A 106 -11.56 -1.35 -1.48
C LYS A 106 -11.27 -1.13 0.01
N TYR A 107 -10.07 -1.46 0.47
CA TYR A 107 -9.71 -1.36 1.89
C TYR A 107 -9.62 0.10 2.37
N TYR A 108 -9.11 1.03 1.55
CA TYR A 108 -9.10 2.45 1.91
C TYR A 108 -10.52 3.03 1.96
N ASN A 109 -11.41 2.65 1.04
CA ASN A 109 -12.81 3.05 1.08
C ASN A 109 -13.50 2.53 2.35
N LEU A 110 -13.32 1.25 2.71
CA LEU A 110 -13.85 0.70 3.96
C LEU A 110 -13.33 1.44 5.20
N ALA A 111 -12.08 1.92 5.18
CA ALA A 111 -11.55 2.75 6.26
C ALA A 111 -12.24 4.12 6.30
N LEU A 112 -12.48 4.74 5.14
CA LEU A 112 -13.18 6.02 5.02
C LEU A 112 -14.66 5.94 5.37
N GLU A 113 -15.33 4.80 5.15
CA GLU A 113 -16.69 4.56 5.67
C GLU A 113 -16.77 4.63 7.19
N LYS A 114 -15.68 4.25 7.88
CA LYS A 114 -15.60 4.35 9.36
C LYS A 114 -15.20 5.75 9.83
N ASN A 115 -14.39 6.44 9.09
CA ASN A 115 -13.96 7.81 9.37
C ASN A 115 -13.73 8.58 8.06
N ALA A 116 -14.74 9.29 7.59
CA ALA A 116 -14.69 10.07 6.34
C ALA A 116 -13.63 11.20 6.37
N LYS A 117 -13.16 11.61 7.56
CA LYS A 117 -12.10 12.61 7.76
C LYS A 117 -10.72 11.99 8.01
N ASP A 118 -10.53 10.72 7.74
CA ASP A 118 -9.21 10.12 7.74
C ASP A 118 -8.45 10.57 6.48
N TYR A 119 -7.80 11.74 6.60
CA TYR A 119 -7.08 12.36 5.47
C TYR A 119 -5.88 11.50 5.04
N GLU A 120 -5.28 10.72 5.93
CA GLU A 120 -4.24 9.76 5.55
C GLU A 120 -4.81 8.69 4.61
N ALA A 121 -5.92 8.06 4.97
CA ALA A 121 -6.59 7.07 4.14
C ALA A 121 -7.04 7.68 2.80
N LYS A 122 -7.55 8.94 2.80
CA LYS A 122 -7.99 9.64 1.58
C LYS A 122 -6.81 9.94 0.65
N CYS A 123 -5.66 10.37 1.17
CA CYS A 123 -4.44 10.56 0.39
C CYS A 123 -3.92 9.25 -0.21
N LYS A 124 -3.95 8.16 0.56
CA LYS A 124 -3.56 6.82 0.09
C LYS A 124 -4.49 6.32 -1.01
N LEU A 125 -5.81 6.49 -0.83
CA LEU A 125 -6.80 6.19 -1.87
C LEU A 125 -6.52 6.98 -3.15
N ALA A 126 -6.21 8.27 -3.03
CA ALA A 126 -5.89 9.13 -4.16
C ALA A 126 -4.75 8.56 -5.01
N MET A 127 -3.68 8.06 -4.35
CA MET A 127 -2.52 7.50 -5.06
C MET A 127 -2.85 6.22 -5.85
N THR A 128 -3.85 5.46 -5.44
CA THR A 128 -4.30 4.29 -6.22
C THR A 128 -4.94 4.68 -7.57
N TYR A 129 -5.50 5.88 -7.66
CA TYR A 129 -6.05 6.41 -8.91
C TYR A 129 -5.00 7.07 -9.80
N VAL A 130 -3.98 7.70 -9.22
CA VAL A 130 -2.92 8.37 -9.96
C VAL A 130 -2.19 7.42 -10.93
N GLY A 131 -1.95 6.19 -10.53
CA GLY A 131 -1.32 5.15 -11.35
C GLY A 131 -2.28 4.39 -12.26
N SER A 132 -3.53 4.82 -12.40
CA SER A 132 -4.57 4.12 -13.18
C SER A 132 -5.04 4.96 -14.37
N GLU A 133 -6.06 4.47 -15.08
CA GLU A 133 -6.71 5.20 -16.18
C GLU A 133 -7.43 6.50 -15.76
N ASN A 134 -7.63 6.71 -14.45
CA ASN A 134 -8.37 7.84 -13.90
C ASN A 134 -7.53 8.74 -12.96
N PRO A 135 -6.36 9.26 -13.36
CA PRO A 135 -5.47 10.02 -12.48
C PRO A 135 -6.11 11.30 -11.94
N MET A 136 -7.04 11.89 -12.68
CA MET A 136 -7.74 13.12 -12.26
C MET A 136 -8.63 12.90 -11.04
N GLN A 137 -9.15 11.68 -10.82
CA GLN A 137 -9.89 11.33 -9.62
C GLN A 137 -8.97 11.38 -8.38
N GLY A 138 -7.75 10.85 -8.48
CA GLY A 138 -6.77 10.95 -7.42
C GLY A 138 -6.41 12.39 -7.07
N ILE A 139 -6.16 13.22 -8.11
CA ILE A 139 -5.89 14.66 -7.92
C ILE A 139 -7.09 15.35 -7.25
N GLY A 140 -8.32 14.98 -7.62
CA GLY A 140 -9.54 15.48 -7.00
C GLY A 140 -9.59 15.21 -5.50
N LEU A 141 -9.33 13.95 -5.09
CA LEU A 141 -9.29 13.55 -3.67
C LEU A 141 -8.24 14.32 -2.86
N LEU A 142 -7.04 14.52 -3.42
CA LEU A 142 -6.00 15.32 -2.75
C LEU A 142 -6.41 16.78 -2.57
N ARG A 143 -7.10 17.36 -3.56
CA ARG A 143 -7.64 18.74 -3.46
C ARG A 143 -8.77 18.85 -2.44
N GLU A 144 -9.61 17.82 -2.31
CA GLU A 144 -10.61 17.76 -1.24
C GLU A 144 -9.96 17.75 0.14
N VAL A 145 -8.86 16.99 0.32
CA VAL A 145 -8.10 17.02 1.58
C VAL A 145 -7.61 18.43 1.87
N LEU A 146 -7.01 19.13 0.90
CA LEU A 146 -6.52 20.50 1.10
C LEU A 146 -7.63 21.54 1.30
N LYS A 147 -8.85 21.28 0.83
CA LYS A 147 -10.01 22.13 1.12
C LYS A 147 -10.39 22.08 2.59
N ASP A 148 -10.31 20.91 3.21
CA ASP A 148 -10.68 20.68 4.60
C ASP A 148 -9.50 20.93 5.56
N ASP A 149 -8.29 20.60 5.14
CA ASP A 149 -7.02 20.78 5.85
C ASP A 149 -5.96 21.38 4.91
N PRO A 150 -5.94 22.72 4.79
CA PRO A 150 -5.04 23.42 3.83
C PRO A 150 -3.54 23.20 4.09
N LYS A 151 -3.16 22.75 5.29
CA LYS A 151 -1.78 22.47 5.67
C LYS A 151 -1.43 20.98 5.71
N ASN A 152 -2.24 20.14 5.07
CA ASN A 152 -1.98 18.72 5.03
C ASN A 152 -0.71 18.41 4.22
N GLU A 153 0.39 18.16 4.93
CA GLU A 153 1.72 17.93 4.34
C GLU A 153 1.71 16.80 3.31
N THR A 154 0.97 15.72 3.58
CA THR A 154 0.89 14.57 2.65
C THR A 154 0.23 14.97 1.33
N ALA A 155 -0.89 15.69 1.38
CA ALA A 155 -1.60 16.12 0.18
C ALA A 155 -0.80 17.17 -0.61
N ILE A 156 -0.17 18.14 0.08
CA ILE A 156 0.73 19.13 -0.52
C ILE A 156 1.88 18.41 -1.23
N TYR A 157 2.58 17.51 -0.54
CA TYR A 157 3.71 16.77 -1.09
C TYR A 157 3.31 15.95 -2.33
N GLN A 158 2.23 15.17 -2.24
CA GLN A 158 1.79 14.34 -3.35
C GLN A 158 1.39 15.17 -4.57
N LEU A 159 0.64 16.26 -4.39
CA LEU A 159 0.30 17.18 -5.50
C LEU A 159 1.53 17.90 -6.06
N GLY A 160 2.51 18.21 -5.22
CA GLY A 160 3.80 18.76 -5.64
C GLY A 160 4.55 17.80 -6.56
N ILE A 161 4.68 16.54 -6.15
CA ILE A 161 5.32 15.48 -6.97
C ILE A 161 4.58 15.29 -8.30
N LEU A 162 3.24 15.23 -8.27
CA LEU A 162 2.44 15.11 -9.50
C LEU A 162 2.63 16.30 -10.43
N SER A 163 2.81 17.50 -9.88
CA SER A 163 3.12 18.71 -10.66
C SER A 163 4.49 18.60 -11.33
N LEU A 164 5.51 18.08 -10.64
CA LEU A 164 6.83 17.81 -11.23
C LEU A 164 6.75 16.78 -12.37
N GLN A 165 6.05 15.67 -12.14
CA GLN A 165 5.91 14.59 -13.13
C GLN A 165 5.18 15.07 -14.40
N SER A 166 4.26 16.04 -14.28
CA SER A 166 3.55 16.64 -15.41
C SER A 166 4.25 17.86 -16.03
N GLY A 167 5.49 18.16 -15.62
CA GLY A 167 6.27 19.29 -16.12
C GLY A 167 5.82 20.67 -15.62
N GLN A 168 4.90 20.73 -14.64
CA GLN A 168 4.39 21.96 -14.08
C GLN A 168 5.29 22.47 -12.93
N ASN A 169 6.57 22.69 -13.23
CA ASN A 169 7.61 22.95 -12.23
C ASN A 169 7.30 24.14 -11.31
N GLN A 170 6.73 25.23 -11.86
CA GLN A 170 6.38 26.40 -11.03
C GLN A 170 5.30 26.06 -10.00
N LYS A 171 4.28 25.29 -10.39
CA LYS A 171 3.24 24.85 -9.44
C LYS A 171 3.79 23.92 -8.37
N ALA A 172 4.76 23.09 -8.70
CA ALA A 172 5.42 22.25 -7.71
C ALA A 172 6.18 23.09 -6.68
N VAL A 173 6.95 24.09 -7.14
CA VAL A 173 7.67 25.03 -6.24
C VAL A 173 6.69 25.78 -5.34
N ASP A 174 5.58 26.28 -5.89
CA ASP A 174 4.58 27.02 -5.11
C ASP A 174 3.98 26.14 -4.01
N ARG A 175 3.64 24.88 -4.32
CA ARG A 175 3.11 23.91 -3.35
C ARG A 175 4.10 23.55 -2.24
N PHE A 176 5.38 23.41 -2.57
CA PHE A 176 6.38 23.05 -1.55
C PHE A 176 6.79 24.22 -0.65
N LYS A 177 6.28 25.42 -0.92
CA LYS A 177 6.43 26.61 -0.07
C LYS A 177 5.24 26.86 0.87
N GLU A 178 4.11 26.15 0.66
CA GLU A 178 2.93 26.18 1.52
C GLU A 178 3.20 25.48 2.85
#